data_a3d6a2deba8dfef4130cf63cc9f75d70
#
_entry.id   a3d6a2deba8dfef4130cf63cc9f75d70
#
_cell.length_a   1.000
_cell.length_b   1.000
_cell.length_c   1.000
_cell.angle_alpha   90.00
_cell.angle_beta   90.00
_cell.angle_gamma   90.00
#
_symmetry.space_group_name_H-M   'P 1'
#
loop_
_entity.id
_entity.type
_entity.pdbx_description
1 polymer ?
#
loop_
_entity_poly.entity_id
_entity_poly.type
_entity_poly.pdbx_seq_one_letter_code
_entity_poly.pdbx_strand_id
1 'polypeptide(L)'
;LLRIQGPIVECQLLETPLLNIINFQSLIATKSARIKCSAGDDPVIEFGLRRAQGPNGALGASRAAYVGGTEATSNVLAAKKYGIPVKGTHAHSWIMSFGSELEAFEKYALAMPNNCLFLVDTYDTIEGIKNAIQVGLQLKKKGHRLVGIRLDSGDLAYLSIEARKLLDGAGFTDALIIASNDLSEEIIDSLKHQGAKINIWGVGTKLVTAYEQPALGGVYKLGAIRDFEGIWEYRIKLSEQIIKVSNPGILQVRRFKNTEGLFIGDMIYNTAQPEDRKRQ
;
A
#
# COMPACT_ATOMS: atom_id res chain seq x y z
N LEU A 1 -1.03 -17.56 -11.89
CA LEU A 1 0.14 -18.35 -12.29
C LEU A 1 0.62 -17.90 -13.67
N LEU A 2 1.90 -18.08 -13.93
CA LEU A 2 2.55 -17.66 -15.17
C LEU A 2 3.15 -18.87 -15.87
N ARG A 3 3.01 -18.93 -17.20
CA ARG A 3 3.70 -19.89 -18.07
C ARG A 3 4.63 -19.14 -19.00
N ILE A 4 5.87 -19.61 -19.10
CA ILE A 4 6.91 -19.08 -19.99
C ILE A 4 7.30 -20.16 -20.97
N GLN A 5 7.42 -19.78 -22.23
CA GLN A 5 7.83 -20.66 -23.33
C GLN A 5 8.83 -19.90 -24.21
N GLY A 6 9.99 -20.49 -24.44
CA GLY A 6 11.06 -19.95 -25.24
C GLY A 6 12.29 -20.86 -25.22
N PRO A 7 13.43 -20.40 -25.75
CA PRO A 7 14.71 -21.10 -25.68
C PRO A 7 15.07 -21.39 -24.22
N ILE A 8 15.60 -22.60 -23.95
CA ILE A 8 15.81 -23.06 -22.56
C ILE A 8 16.74 -22.13 -21.77
N VAL A 9 17.80 -21.62 -22.38
CA VAL A 9 18.75 -20.72 -21.72
C VAL A 9 18.08 -19.42 -21.31
N GLU A 10 17.29 -18.82 -22.20
CA GLU A 10 16.56 -17.58 -21.93
C GLU A 10 15.52 -17.80 -20.81
N CYS A 11 14.78 -18.91 -20.87
CA CYS A 11 13.82 -19.26 -19.82
C CYS A 11 14.49 -19.42 -18.46
N GLN A 12 15.69 -20.00 -18.39
CA GLN A 12 16.43 -20.16 -17.13
C GLN A 12 16.96 -18.82 -16.59
N LEU A 13 17.43 -17.93 -17.46
CA LEU A 13 17.89 -16.59 -17.05
C LEU A 13 16.76 -15.73 -16.46
N LEU A 14 15.53 -15.97 -16.86
CA LEU A 14 14.34 -15.24 -16.35
C LEU A 14 13.87 -15.68 -14.96
N GLU A 15 14.29 -16.84 -14.47
CA GLU A 15 13.77 -17.40 -13.20
C GLU A 15 13.89 -16.41 -12.04
N THR A 16 15.08 -16.01 -11.70
CA THR A 16 15.34 -15.16 -10.50
C THR A 16 14.75 -13.75 -10.63
N PRO A 17 14.97 -13.00 -11.72
CA PRO A 17 14.37 -11.67 -11.87
C PRO A 17 12.85 -11.71 -11.85
N LEU A 18 12.24 -12.69 -12.50
CA LEU A 18 10.79 -12.81 -12.57
C LEU A 18 10.17 -13.14 -11.23
N LEU A 19 10.73 -14.12 -10.52
CA LEU A 19 10.26 -14.48 -9.17
C LEU A 19 10.43 -13.31 -8.20
N ASN A 20 11.53 -12.56 -8.28
CA ASN A 20 11.76 -11.39 -7.44
C ASN A 20 10.70 -10.31 -7.65
N ILE A 21 10.43 -9.94 -8.90
CA ILE A 21 9.45 -8.89 -9.23
C ILE A 21 8.05 -9.31 -8.83
N ILE A 22 7.65 -10.54 -9.19
CA ILE A 22 6.31 -11.05 -8.87
C ILE A 22 6.12 -11.16 -7.36
N ASN A 23 7.09 -11.76 -6.65
CA ASN A 23 7.03 -11.91 -5.20
C ASN A 23 6.81 -10.57 -4.51
N PHE A 24 7.71 -9.63 -4.70
CA PHE A 24 7.70 -8.35 -3.98
C PHE A 24 6.45 -7.52 -4.30
N GLN A 25 6.17 -7.30 -5.59
CA GLN A 25 5.05 -6.42 -5.95
C GLN A 25 3.70 -7.04 -5.64
N SER A 26 3.54 -8.37 -5.73
CA SER A 26 2.29 -9.03 -5.33
C SER A 26 2.02 -8.91 -3.85
N LEU A 27 3.05 -9.07 -3.00
CA LEU A 27 2.91 -8.91 -1.55
C LEU A 27 2.47 -7.49 -1.18
N ILE A 28 3.15 -6.47 -1.73
CA ILE A 28 2.81 -5.08 -1.44
C ILE A 28 1.41 -4.72 -1.96
N ALA A 29 1.06 -5.13 -3.17
CA ALA A 29 -0.28 -4.89 -3.72
C ALA A 29 -1.38 -5.59 -2.90
N THR A 30 -1.13 -6.83 -2.46
CA THR A 30 -2.06 -7.57 -1.60
C THR A 30 -2.22 -6.89 -0.24
N LYS A 31 -1.12 -6.47 0.39
CA LYS A 31 -1.16 -5.73 1.66
C LYS A 31 -1.92 -4.42 1.52
N SER A 32 -1.66 -3.68 0.42
CA SER A 32 -2.39 -2.45 0.10
C SER A 32 -3.89 -2.70 -0.06
N ALA A 33 -4.27 -3.74 -0.80
CA ALA A 33 -5.68 -4.09 -1.00
C ALA A 33 -6.38 -4.45 0.32
N ARG A 34 -5.72 -5.18 1.23
CA ARG A 34 -6.25 -5.51 2.56
C ARG A 34 -6.44 -4.24 3.40
N ILE A 35 -5.45 -3.36 3.44
CA ILE A 35 -5.53 -2.06 4.12
C ILE A 35 -6.69 -1.23 3.55
N LYS A 36 -6.83 -1.19 2.23
CA LYS A 36 -7.93 -0.46 1.57
C LYS A 36 -9.30 -1.07 1.89
N CYS A 37 -9.42 -2.39 1.99
CA CYS A 37 -10.65 -3.04 2.43
C CYS A 37 -11.05 -2.59 3.85
N SER A 38 -10.12 -2.54 4.80
CA SER A 38 -10.37 -2.04 6.15
C SER A 38 -10.67 -0.54 6.18
N ALA A 39 -9.99 0.25 5.36
CA ALA A 39 -10.28 1.68 5.23
C ALA A 39 -11.66 1.95 4.60
N GLY A 40 -12.18 1.04 3.78
CA GLY A 40 -13.46 1.23 3.08
C GLY A 40 -13.36 2.38 2.08
N ASP A 41 -14.26 3.37 2.18
CA ASP A 41 -14.29 4.53 1.29
C ASP A 41 -13.20 5.57 1.61
N ASP A 42 -12.60 5.49 2.82
CA ASP A 42 -11.57 6.46 3.22
C ASP A 42 -10.31 6.31 2.36
N PRO A 43 -9.69 7.41 1.92
CA PRO A 43 -8.43 7.37 1.19
C PRO A 43 -7.27 6.80 2.02
N VAL A 44 -6.41 6.03 1.34
CA VAL A 44 -5.14 5.52 1.89
C VAL A 44 -3.97 6.12 1.12
N ILE A 45 -3.00 6.69 1.83
CA ILE A 45 -1.78 7.28 1.26
C ILE A 45 -0.58 6.44 1.66
N GLU A 46 0.27 6.09 0.70
CA GLU A 46 1.52 5.39 0.94
C GLU A 46 2.60 6.33 1.46
N PHE A 47 3.10 6.10 2.70
CA PHE A 47 4.11 6.89 3.42
C PHE A 47 5.39 6.10 3.74
N GLY A 48 5.67 5.02 3.02
CA GLY A 48 6.67 4.03 3.40
C GLY A 48 8.08 4.23 2.85
N LEU A 49 8.34 5.22 1.97
CA LEU A 49 9.65 5.39 1.29
C LEU A 49 10.86 5.18 2.22
N ARG A 50 10.87 5.80 3.40
CA ARG A 50 11.99 5.75 4.35
C ARG A 50 12.19 4.38 5.02
N ARG A 51 11.25 3.45 4.88
CA ARG A 51 11.23 2.11 5.49
C ARG A 51 11.36 0.97 4.47
N ALA A 52 11.27 1.28 3.18
CA ALA A 52 11.40 0.29 2.12
C ALA A 52 12.85 -0.24 2.01
N GLN A 53 12.99 -1.44 1.45
CA GLN A 53 14.28 -2.08 1.23
C GLN A 53 14.99 -1.48 0.00
N GLY A 54 15.66 -0.38 0.23
CA GLY A 54 16.42 0.38 -0.77
C GLY A 54 15.55 1.26 -1.69
N PRO A 55 16.17 2.20 -2.42
CA PRO A 55 15.45 3.16 -3.27
C PRO A 55 14.62 2.51 -4.38
N ASN A 56 15.15 1.45 -5.01
CA ASN A 56 14.41 0.71 -6.05
C ASN A 56 13.24 -0.08 -5.46
N GLY A 57 13.42 -0.66 -4.26
CA GLY A 57 12.34 -1.28 -3.50
C GLY A 57 11.23 -0.28 -3.17
N ALA A 58 11.59 0.93 -2.77
CA ALA A 58 10.63 2.00 -2.52
C ALA A 58 9.81 2.38 -3.77
N LEU A 59 10.45 2.48 -4.94
CA LEU A 59 9.76 2.74 -6.20
C LEU A 59 8.78 1.62 -6.56
N GLY A 60 9.22 0.37 -6.45
CA GLY A 60 8.39 -0.81 -6.69
C GLY A 60 7.22 -0.90 -5.71
N ALA A 61 7.47 -0.60 -4.41
CA ALA A 61 6.44 -0.61 -3.38
C ALA A 61 5.37 0.46 -3.62
N SER A 62 5.75 1.71 -3.92
CA SER A 62 4.79 2.78 -4.20
C SER A 62 3.90 2.44 -5.40
N ARG A 63 4.49 1.87 -6.48
CA ARG A 63 3.72 1.41 -7.64
C ARG A 63 2.77 0.27 -7.28
N ALA A 64 3.25 -0.73 -6.56
CA ALA A 64 2.45 -1.89 -6.19
C ALA A 64 1.33 -1.52 -5.21
N ALA A 65 1.59 -0.59 -4.27
CA ALA A 65 0.58 -0.06 -3.37
C ALA A 65 -0.55 0.65 -4.15
N TYR A 66 -0.20 1.47 -5.14
CA TYR A 66 -1.18 2.14 -5.99
C TYR A 66 -2.04 1.14 -6.78
N VAL A 67 -1.43 0.09 -7.34
CA VAL A 67 -2.17 -1.01 -7.98
C VAL A 67 -3.09 -1.73 -7.00
N GLY A 68 -2.69 -1.85 -5.73
CA GLY A 68 -3.48 -2.45 -4.66
C GLY A 68 -4.57 -1.56 -4.06
N GLY A 69 -4.68 -0.29 -4.50
CA GLY A 69 -5.79 0.59 -4.14
C GLY A 69 -5.44 1.81 -3.27
N THR A 70 -4.15 2.09 -2.99
CA THR A 70 -3.80 3.39 -2.40
C THR A 70 -4.02 4.51 -3.41
N GLU A 71 -4.54 5.65 -2.98
CA GLU A 71 -4.89 6.77 -3.87
C GLU A 71 -3.71 7.71 -4.16
N ALA A 72 -2.67 7.69 -3.34
CA ALA A 72 -1.52 8.58 -3.49
C ALA A 72 -0.28 8.01 -2.81
N THR A 73 0.87 8.63 -3.09
CA THR A 73 2.14 8.34 -2.42
C THR A 73 2.86 9.62 -2.00
N SER A 74 3.66 9.55 -0.95
CA SER A 74 4.62 10.60 -0.60
C SER A 74 5.93 10.51 -1.37
N ASN A 75 6.14 9.44 -2.13
CA ASN A 75 7.33 9.20 -2.94
C ASN A 75 7.26 9.99 -4.27
N VAL A 76 7.79 11.20 -4.27
CA VAL A 76 7.76 12.11 -5.42
C VAL A 76 8.38 11.50 -6.68
N LEU A 77 9.45 10.71 -6.54
CA LEU A 77 10.08 10.05 -7.69
C LEU A 77 9.18 8.96 -8.29
N ALA A 78 8.54 8.16 -7.44
CA ALA A 78 7.58 7.15 -7.90
C ALA A 78 6.37 7.81 -8.58
N ALA A 79 5.86 8.89 -7.98
CA ALA A 79 4.77 9.67 -8.54
C ALA A 79 5.10 10.20 -9.95
N LYS A 80 6.27 10.82 -10.11
CA LYS A 80 6.75 11.31 -11.40
C LYS A 80 6.91 10.17 -12.44
N LYS A 81 7.44 9.03 -11.99
CA LYS A 81 7.74 7.90 -12.89
C LYS A 81 6.49 7.15 -13.34
N TYR A 82 5.49 7.02 -12.48
CA TYR A 82 4.32 6.15 -12.70
C TYR A 82 3.00 6.91 -12.80
N GLY A 83 3.00 8.24 -12.74
CA GLY A 83 1.78 9.04 -12.80
C GLY A 83 0.89 8.92 -11.56
N ILE A 84 1.46 8.59 -10.39
CA ILE A 84 0.72 8.45 -9.14
C ILE A 84 0.52 9.82 -8.50
N PRO A 85 -0.68 10.16 -7.96
CA PRO A 85 -0.87 11.40 -7.24
C PRO A 85 0.08 11.57 -6.05
N VAL A 86 0.64 12.77 -5.87
CA VAL A 86 1.51 13.10 -4.73
C VAL A 86 0.67 13.69 -3.61
N LYS A 87 0.83 13.15 -2.40
CA LYS A 87 0.30 13.70 -1.16
C LYS A 87 1.34 13.56 -0.06
N GLY A 88 1.41 14.55 0.81
CA GLY A 88 2.34 14.54 1.93
C GLY A 88 2.14 15.75 2.82
N THR A 89 2.85 15.76 3.93
CA THR A 89 2.87 16.84 4.92
C THR A 89 4.31 17.13 5.30
N HIS A 90 4.53 18.19 6.09
CA HIS A 90 5.82 18.37 6.76
C HIS A 90 6.08 17.29 7.82
N ALA A 91 7.31 17.17 8.28
CA ALA A 91 7.74 16.28 9.35
C ALA A 91 7.88 17.01 10.69
N HIS A 92 8.01 16.28 11.80
CA HIS A 92 8.30 16.85 13.13
C HIS A 92 9.57 17.70 13.11
N SER A 93 10.60 17.31 12.35
CA SER A 93 11.85 18.07 12.21
C SER A 93 11.65 19.49 11.65
N TRP A 94 10.62 19.71 10.82
CA TRP A 94 10.23 21.03 10.38
C TRP A 94 9.78 21.88 11.58
N ILE A 95 8.89 21.37 12.41
CA ILE A 95 8.40 22.06 13.60
C ILE A 95 9.56 22.42 14.53
N MET A 96 10.42 21.43 14.79
CA MET A 96 11.57 21.56 15.70
C MET A 96 12.64 22.54 15.20
N SER A 97 12.60 22.97 13.94
CA SER A 97 13.53 23.96 13.39
C SER A 97 13.15 25.41 13.67
N PHE A 98 12.01 25.64 14.35
CA PHE A 98 11.53 26.98 14.75
C PHE A 98 11.47 27.10 16.27
N GLY A 99 11.36 28.33 16.76
CA GLY A 99 11.28 28.64 18.19
C GLY A 99 9.97 28.15 18.85
N SER A 100 8.90 27.99 18.04
CA SER A 100 7.62 27.47 18.50
C SER A 100 6.89 26.74 17.37
N GLU A 101 5.96 25.84 17.73
CA GLU A 101 5.11 25.15 16.77
C GLU A 101 4.20 26.11 16.00
N LEU A 102 3.66 27.12 16.68
CA LEU A 102 2.85 28.17 16.05
C LEU A 102 3.63 28.88 14.94
N GLU A 103 4.87 29.31 15.24
CA GLU A 103 5.74 29.97 14.25
C GLU A 103 6.00 29.04 13.05
N ALA A 104 6.27 27.77 13.29
CA ALA A 104 6.46 26.77 12.23
C ALA A 104 5.24 26.65 11.30
N PHE A 105 4.03 26.62 11.88
CA PHE A 105 2.78 26.60 11.11
C PHE A 105 2.54 27.88 10.33
N GLU A 106 2.82 29.06 10.91
CA GLU A 106 2.72 30.35 10.21
C GLU A 106 3.68 30.45 9.04
N LYS A 107 4.94 30.01 9.19
CA LYS A 107 5.92 29.95 8.10
C LYS A 107 5.52 28.99 7.00
N TYR A 108 4.99 27.82 7.38
CA TYR A 108 4.47 26.85 6.41
C TYR A 108 3.26 27.41 5.64
N ALA A 109 2.33 28.07 6.34
CA ALA A 109 1.16 28.70 5.72
C ALA A 109 1.53 29.84 4.77
N LEU A 110 2.60 30.57 5.08
CA LEU A 110 3.13 31.64 4.20
C LEU A 110 3.70 31.03 2.90
N ALA A 111 4.44 29.92 3.00
CA ALA A 111 5.08 29.28 1.86
C ALA A 111 4.09 28.46 0.99
N MET A 112 3.10 27.83 1.62
CA MET A 112 2.18 26.89 0.95
C MET A 112 0.72 27.11 1.41
N PRO A 113 0.12 28.29 1.16
CA PRO A 113 -1.18 28.67 1.74
C PRO A 113 -2.35 27.76 1.31
N ASN A 114 -2.22 27.07 0.18
CA ASN A 114 -3.26 26.16 -0.33
C ASN A 114 -3.04 24.69 0.05
N ASN A 115 -1.99 24.38 0.83
CA ASN A 115 -1.66 23.01 1.24
C ASN A 115 -1.40 22.93 2.75
N CYS A 116 -2.15 23.69 3.55
CA CYS A 116 -1.98 23.75 4.99
C CYS A 116 -2.64 22.54 5.66
N LEU A 117 -1.85 21.48 5.79
CA LEU A 117 -2.15 20.30 6.56
C LEU A 117 -1.04 20.13 7.60
N PHE A 118 -1.36 20.36 8.88
CA PHE A 118 -0.40 20.48 9.96
C PHE A 118 -0.25 19.19 10.77
N LEU A 119 0.98 18.77 11.02
CA LEU A 119 1.32 17.69 11.96
C LEU A 119 1.33 18.31 13.37
N VAL A 120 0.40 17.89 14.23
CA VAL A 120 0.05 18.63 15.45
C VAL A 120 0.52 17.97 16.75
N ASP A 121 1.23 16.86 16.67
CA ASP A 121 1.66 16.05 17.81
C ASP A 121 3.18 16.08 18.05
N THR A 122 3.83 17.18 17.71
CA THR A 122 5.28 17.33 17.96
C THR A 122 5.58 17.50 19.44
N TYR A 123 4.72 18.20 20.19
CA TYR A 123 4.87 18.47 21.63
C TYR A 123 3.61 18.03 22.40
N ASP A 124 2.57 18.85 22.39
CA ASP A 124 1.26 18.52 22.95
C ASP A 124 0.22 18.57 21.85
N THR A 125 -0.49 17.47 21.64
CA THR A 125 -1.42 17.32 20.52
C THR A 125 -2.58 18.30 20.59
N ILE A 126 -3.13 18.54 21.78
CA ILE A 126 -4.28 19.45 21.95
C ILE A 126 -3.86 20.91 21.71
N GLU A 127 -2.70 21.32 22.22
CA GLU A 127 -2.14 22.64 21.93
C GLU A 127 -1.78 22.77 20.45
N GLY A 128 -1.21 21.73 19.83
CA GLY A 128 -0.93 21.72 18.39
C GLY A 128 -2.19 21.90 17.53
N ILE A 129 -3.31 21.29 17.92
CA ILE A 129 -4.60 21.51 17.24
C ILE A 129 -5.06 22.96 17.40
N LYS A 130 -4.93 23.54 18.59
CA LYS A 130 -5.25 24.97 18.80
C LYS A 130 -4.39 25.90 17.97
N ASN A 131 -3.08 25.62 17.88
CA ASN A 131 -2.15 26.35 17.02
C ASN A 131 -2.55 26.24 15.53
N ALA A 132 -2.93 25.04 15.07
CA ALA A 132 -3.41 24.84 13.70
C ALA A 132 -4.71 25.62 13.43
N ILE A 133 -5.64 25.66 14.39
CA ILE A 133 -6.89 26.45 14.31
C ILE A 133 -6.54 27.95 14.24
N GLN A 134 -5.62 28.44 15.05
CA GLN A 134 -5.21 29.85 15.03
C GLN A 134 -4.68 30.26 13.65
N VAL A 135 -3.80 29.46 13.07
CA VAL A 135 -3.28 29.69 11.72
C VAL A 135 -4.38 29.53 10.67
N GLY A 136 -5.28 28.57 10.86
CA GLY A 136 -6.45 28.37 10.01
C GLY A 136 -7.35 29.61 9.94
N LEU A 137 -7.57 30.29 11.05
CA LEU A 137 -8.32 31.57 11.10
C LEU A 137 -7.59 32.69 10.35
N GLN A 138 -6.25 32.73 10.41
CA GLN A 138 -5.46 33.67 9.63
C GLN A 138 -5.54 33.39 8.13
N LEU A 139 -5.48 32.10 7.73
CA LEU A 139 -5.66 31.64 6.35
C LEU A 139 -7.02 32.04 5.80
N LYS A 140 -8.10 31.82 6.56
CA LYS A 140 -9.48 32.16 6.18
C LYS A 140 -9.63 33.66 5.88
N LYS A 141 -9.00 34.54 6.69
CA LYS A 141 -8.99 35.99 6.43
C LYS A 141 -8.29 36.37 5.13
N LYS A 142 -7.39 35.54 4.65
CA LYS A 142 -6.63 35.74 3.38
C LYS A 142 -7.25 35.00 2.19
N GLY A 143 -8.43 34.40 2.35
CA GLY A 143 -9.10 33.65 1.29
C GLY A 143 -8.57 32.24 1.04
N HIS A 144 -7.75 31.72 1.98
CA HIS A 144 -7.25 30.34 1.98
C HIS A 144 -7.99 29.50 2.99
N ARG A 145 -7.75 28.16 2.98
CA ARG A 145 -8.39 27.23 3.92
C ARG A 145 -7.37 26.39 4.68
N LEU A 146 -7.70 26.03 5.90
CA LEU A 146 -7.04 24.92 6.60
C LEU A 146 -7.46 23.61 5.94
N VAL A 147 -6.51 22.89 5.34
CA VAL A 147 -6.79 21.60 4.69
C VAL A 147 -7.09 20.54 5.75
N GLY A 148 -6.36 20.56 6.87
CA GLY A 148 -6.57 19.61 7.96
C GLY A 148 -5.39 19.50 8.90
N ILE A 149 -5.42 18.46 9.71
CA ILE A 149 -4.38 18.10 10.66
C ILE A 149 -3.95 16.64 10.47
N ARG A 150 -2.75 16.30 10.94
CA ARG A 150 -2.24 14.94 10.99
C ARG A 150 -1.86 14.56 12.41
N LEU A 151 -2.29 13.38 12.82
CA LEU A 151 -1.95 12.69 14.06
C LEU A 151 -1.01 11.52 13.75
N ASP A 152 0.13 11.45 14.41
CA ASP A 152 1.19 10.43 14.18
C ASP A 152 1.54 9.66 15.45
N SER A 153 0.90 9.96 16.59
CA SER A 153 1.20 9.36 17.90
C SER A 153 0.02 9.42 18.87
N GLY A 154 0.14 8.74 20.00
CA GLY A 154 -0.85 8.72 21.06
C GLY A 154 -2.07 7.85 20.76
N ASP A 155 -3.14 8.04 21.53
CA ASP A 155 -4.42 7.37 21.30
C ASP A 155 -5.16 8.04 20.13
N LEU A 156 -4.99 7.48 18.93
CA LEU A 156 -5.54 8.07 17.70
C LEU A 156 -7.07 8.11 17.70
N ALA A 157 -7.76 7.18 18.38
CA ALA A 157 -9.21 7.22 18.48
C ALA A 157 -9.66 8.42 19.31
N TYR A 158 -9.17 8.52 20.53
CA TYR A 158 -9.47 9.63 21.43
C TYR A 158 -9.07 10.98 20.83
N LEU A 159 -7.83 11.10 20.36
CA LEU A 159 -7.29 12.36 19.81
C LEU A 159 -8.03 12.82 18.56
N SER A 160 -8.45 11.91 17.68
CA SER A 160 -9.23 12.29 16.49
C SER A 160 -10.64 12.79 16.86
N ILE A 161 -11.26 12.22 17.88
CA ILE A 161 -12.56 12.68 18.38
C ILE A 161 -12.45 14.09 19.00
N GLU A 162 -11.45 14.31 19.85
CA GLU A 162 -11.20 15.63 20.44
C GLU A 162 -10.81 16.66 19.37
N ALA A 163 -9.96 16.28 18.42
CA ALA A 163 -9.60 17.13 17.29
C ALA A 163 -10.83 17.56 16.48
N ARG A 164 -11.75 16.65 16.20
CA ARG A 164 -12.98 16.97 15.46
C ARG A 164 -13.85 17.96 16.22
N LYS A 165 -14.00 17.80 17.55
CA LYS A 165 -14.73 18.76 18.38
C LYS A 165 -14.14 20.16 18.34
N LEU A 166 -12.81 20.26 18.48
CA LEU A 166 -12.11 21.54 18.45
C LEU A 166 -12.20 22.23 17.08
N LEU A 167 -12.00 21.47 15.99
CA LEU A 167 -12.10 21.96 14.63
C LEU A 167 -13.52 22.43 14.31
N ASP A 168 -14.53 21.65 14.66
CA ASP A 168 -15.95 22.01 14.43
C ASP A 168 -16.35 23.24 15.26
N GLY A 169 -15.94 23.30 16.53
CA GLY A 169 -16.19 24.45 17.41
C GLY A 169 -15.55 25.74 16.89
N ALA A 170 -14.46 25.65 16.13
CA ALA A 170 -13.79 26.77 15.47
C ALA A 170 -14.32 27.07 14.06
N GLY A 171 -15.29 26.31 13.57
CA GLY A 171 -15.92 26.48 12.25
C GLY A 171 -15.10 25.89 11.08
N PHE A 172 -14.27 24.85 11.33
CA PHE A 172 -13.52 24.07 10.34
C PHE A 172 -14.10 22.67 10.16
N THR A 173 -15.40 22.59 9.87
CA THR A 173 -16.15 21.34 9.71
C THR A 173 -15.70 20.49 8.54
N ASP A 174 -15.05 21.11 7.53
CA ASP A 174 -14.50 20.49 6.33
C ASP A 174 -13.00 20.13 6.44
N ALA A 175 -12.34 20.51 7.55
CA ALA A 175 -10.93 20.19 7.78
C ALA A 175 -10.75 18.67 7.97
N LEU A 176 -9.78 18.09 7.28
CA LEU A 176 -9.48 16.66 7.31
C LEU A 176 -8.65 16.29 8.54
N ILE A 177 -8.87 15.10 9.07
CA ILE A 177 -8.03 14.47 10.08
C ILE A 177 -7.35 13.27 9.46
N ILE A 178 -6.02 13.32 9.36
CA ILE A 178 -5.19 12.24 8.85
C ILE A 178 -4.55 11.52 10.03
N ALA A 179 -4.63 10.19 10.04
CA ALA A 179 -3.86 9.38 10.97
C ALA A 179 -2.68 8.71 10.25
N SER A 180 -1.58 8.59 10.95
CA SER A 180 -0.41 7.81 10.56
C SER A 180 0.20 7.15 11.80
N ASN A 181 1.35 6.47 11.70
CA ASN A 181 1.99 5.68 12.74
C ASN A 181 1.57 4.19 12.75
N ASP A 182 2.45 3.35 12.25
CA ASP A 182 2.41 1.88 12.26
C ASP A 182 1.04 1.23 11.97
N LEU A 183 0.25 1.90 11.14
CA LEU A 183 -1.08 1.46 10.77
C LEU A 183 -1.04 0.13 9.99
N SER A 184 -1.98 -0.73 10.31
CA SER A 184 -2.30 -1.97 9.61
C SER A 184 -3.81 -2.08 9.41
N GLU A 185 -4.27 -3.11 8.69
CA GLU A 185 -5.69 -3.40 8.53
C GLU A 185 -6.40 -3.56 9.87
N GLU A 186 -5.80 -4.29 10.82
CA GLU A 186 -6.38 -4.55 12.13
C GLU A 186 -6.47 -3.28 12.98
N ILE A 187 -5.46 -2.40 12.90
CA ILE A 187 -5.47 -1.12 13.62
C ILE A 187 -6.52 -0.19 13.04
N ILE A 188 -6.64 -0.11 11.71
CA ILE A 188 -7.66 0.71 11.05
C ILE A 188 -9.07 0.23 11.44
N ASP A 189 -9.32 -1.08 11.37
CA ASP A 189 -10.60 -1.66 11.80
C ASP A 189 -10.91 -1.33 13.28
N SER A 190 -9.93 -1.49 14.15
CA SER A 190 -10.07 -1.17 15.58
C SER A 190 -10.39 0.31 15.80
N LEU A 191 -9.68 1.23 15.14
CA LEU A 191 -9.93 2.66 15.26
C LEU A 191 -11.34 3.05 14.76
N LYS A 192 -11.78 2.45 13.64
CA LYS A 192 -13.14 2.67 13.12
C LYS A 192 -14.21 2.16 14.10
N HIS A 193 -14.02 0.99 14.70
CA HIS A 193 -14.94 0.46 15.73
C HIS A 193 -14.99 1.33 16.99
N GLN A 194 -13.90 1.99 17.36
CA GLN A 194 -13.84 2.96 18.44
C GLN A 194 -14.49 4.31 18.11
N GLY A 195 -14.97 4.50 16.88
CA GLY A 195 -15.61 5.73 16.43
C GLY A 195 -14.66 6.89 16.13
N ALA A 196 -13.37 6.57 15.83
CA ALA A 196 -12.37 7.56 15.44
C ALA A 196 -12.87 8.45 14.29
N LYS A 197 -12.52 9.74 14.33
CA LYS A 197 -12.93 10.75 13.34
C LYS A 197 -11.83 11.01 12.32
N ILE A 198 -11.29 9.91 11.76
CA ILE A 198 -10.19 9.94 10.81
C ILE A 198 -10.77 9.88 9.39
N ASN A 199 -10.28 10.74 8.50
CA ASN A 199 -10.74 10.84 7.12
C ASN A 199 -9.75 10.24 6.12
N ILE A 200 -8.46 10.13 6.47
CA ILE A 200 -7.39 9.65 5.60
C ILE A 200 -6.39 8.83 6.41
N TRP A 201 -5.92 7.72 5.84
CA TRP A 201 -4.98 6.81 6.46
C TRP A 201 -3.61 6.89 5.77
N GLY A 202 -2.59 7.36 6.50
CA GLY A 202 -1.20 7.41 6.01
C GLY A 202 -0.43 6.16 6.45
N VAL A 203 -0.24 5.19 5.55
CA VAL A 203 0.33 3.89 5.90
C VAL A 203 1.77 3.77 5.38
N GLY A 204 2.69 3.43 6.25
CA GLY A 204 4.13 3.37 5.95
C GLY A 204 4.72 1.98 6.05
N THR A 205 5.38 1.68 7.17
CA THR A 205 6.25 0.52 7.39
C THR A 205 5.57 -0.80 7.03
N LYS A 206 4.41 -1.07 7.62
CA LYS A 206 3.74 -2.36 7.45
C LYS A 206 3.27 -2.61 6.01
N LEU A 207 2.96 -1.55 5.27
CA LEU A 207 2.60 -1.63 3.86
C LEU A 207 3.81 -2.00 2.99
N VAL A 208 4.87 -1.17 2.99
CA VAL A 208 5.97 -1.30 2.04
C VAL A 208 6.94 -2.45 2.35
N THR A 209 6.81 -3.08 3.51
CA THR A 209 7.59 -4.26 3.89
C THR A 209 6.78 -5.56 3.82
N ALA A 210 5.48 -5.49 3.56
CA ALA A 210 4.55 -6.63 3.69
C ALA A 210 4.79 -7.37 5.02
N TYR A 211 4.79 -6.63 6.12
CA TYR A 211 5.40 -6.94 7.41
C TYR A 211 5.12 -8.35 7.94
N GLU A 212 3.90 -8.84 7.82
CA GLU A 212 3.48 -10.15 8.33
C GLU A 212 3.92 -11.31 7.43
N GLN A 213 4.11 -11.04 6.13
CA GLN A 213 4.52 -12.04 5.14
C GLN A 213 5.51 -11.42 4.16
N PRO A 214 6.82 -11.38 4.49
CA PRO A 214 7.81 -10.66 3.69
C PRO A 214 8.19 -11.37 2.38
N ALA A 215 7.81 -12.63 2.19
CA ALA A 215 8.10 -13.40 0.99
C ALA A 215 6.99 -14.39 0.64
N LEU A 216 6.70 -14.54 -0.65
CA LEU A 216 5.88 -15.63 -1.18
C LEU A 216 6.77 -16.83 -1.46
N GLY A 217 6.25 -18.04 -1.22
CA GLY A 217 6.90 -19.29 -1.61
C GLY A 217 6.77 -19.60 -3.11
N GLY A 218 6.97 -18.59 -3.96
CA GLY A 218 6.92 -18.74 -5.42
C GLY A 218 8.02 -19.66 -5.95
N VAL A 219 7.67 -20.49 -6.93
CA VAL A 219 8.61 -21.43 -7.56
C VAL A 219 8.51 -21.33 -9.08
N TYR A 220 9.64 -21.54 -9.73
CA TYR A 220 9.76 -21.67 -11.19
C TYR A 220 10.11 -23.12 -11.52
N LYS A 221 9.29 -23.79 -12.32
CA LYS A 221 9.42 -25.23 -12.59
C LYS A 221 9.43 -25.48 -14.08
N LEU A 222 10.39 -26.31 -14.52
CA LEU A 222 10.40 -26.83 -15.87
C LEU A 222 9.32 -27.92 -16.00
N GLY A 223 8.31 -27.68 -16.84
CA GLY A 223 7.20 -28.62 -17.06
C GLY A 223 7.38 -29.50 -18.30
N ALA A 224 8.01 -28.96 -19.35
CA ALA A 224 8.26 -29.69 -20.60
C ALA A 224 9.43 -29.07 -21.38
N ILE A 225 10.10 -29.87 -22.20
CA ILE A 225 11.06 -29.43 -23.22
C ILE A 225 10.57 -29.93 -24.58
N ARG A 226 10.76 -29.14 -25.63
CA ARG A 226 10.53 -29.55 -27.00
C ARG A 226 11.86 -29.91 -27.66
N ASP A 227 11.95 -31.10 -28.23
CA ASP A 227 13.13 -31.56 -28.97
C ASP A 227 13.27 -30.90 -30.35
N PHE A 228 14.28 -31.29 -31.10
CA PHE A 228 14.55 -30.76 -32.43
C PHE A 228 13.53 -31.25 -33.50
N GLU A 229 12.80 -32.34 -33.22
CA GLU A 229 11.71 -32.86 -34.06
C GLU A 229 10.37 -32.19 -33.77
N GLY A 230 10.34 -31.31 -32.75
CA GLY A 230 9.12 -30.59 -32.34
C GLY A 230 8.24 -31.34 -31.34
N ILE A 231 8.72 -32.44 -30.78
CA ILE A 231 7.99 -33.26 -29.82
C ILE A 231 8.19 -32.76 -28.42
N TRP A 232 7.10 -32.63 -27.64
CA TRP A 232 7.14 -32.21 -26.26
C TRP A 232 7.42 -33.39 -25.34
N GLU A 233 8.53 -33.32 -24.61
CA GLU A 233 8.87 -34.23 -23.51
C GLU A 233 8.56 -33.56 -22.16
N TYR A 234 7.75 -34.23 -21.35
CA TYR A 234 7.42 -33.72 -20.02
C TYR A 234 8.56 -33.94 -19.04
N ARG A 235 8.75 -32.97 -18.16
CA ARG A 235 9.81 -32.98 -17.13
C ARG A 235 9.18 -32.95 -15.75
N ILE A 236 9.62 -33.84 -14.86
CA ILE A 236 9.18 -33.91 -13.49
C ILE A 236 10.38 -33.84 -12.54
N LYS A 237 10.28 -32.99 -11.54
CA LYS A 237 11.19 -33.03 -10.40
C LYS A 237 10.58 -33.92 -9.31
N LEU A 238 11.26 -35.02 -8.98
CA LEU A 238 10.94 -35.83 -7.81
C LEU A 238 11.56 -35.23 -6.54
N SER A 239 10.89 -35.39 -5.42
CA SER A 239 11.36 -34.92 -4.12
C SER A 239 10.74 -35.77 -3.01
N GLU A 240 11.47 -35.99 -1.93
CA GLU A 240 10.95 -36.61 -0.71
C GLU A 240 9.80 -35.79 -0.09
N GLN A 241 9.81 -34.48 -0.31
CA GLN A 241 8.73 -33.59 0.10
C GLN A 241 7.70 -33.47 -1.04
N ILE A 242 6.51 -34.00 -0.86
CA ILE A 242 5.42 -34.01 -1.85
C ILE A 242 5.15 -32.60 -2.42
N ILE A 243 5.17 -31.57 -1.57
CA ILE A 243 4.94 -30.17 -1.97
C ILE A 243 6.01 -29.65 -2.97
N LYS A 244 7.17 -30.30 -3.05
CA LYS A 244 8.26 -29.95 -3.98
C LYS A 244 8.25 -30.74 -5.28
N VAL A 245 7.37 -31.72 -5.42
CA VAL A 245 7.17 -32.45 -6.68
C VAL A 245 6.55 -31.49 -7.68
N SER A 246 7.08 -31.47 -8.92
CA SER A 246 6.50 -30.64 -9.99
C SER A 246 5.45 -31.42 -10.78
N ASN A 247 4.39 -30.73 -11.19
CA ASN A 247 3.45 -31.29 -12.15
C ASN A 247 4.05 -31.17 -13.57
N PRO A 248 4.23 -32.29 -14.29
CA PRO A 248 4.76 -32.26 -15.65
C PRO A 248 3.69 -31.83 -16.66
N GLY A 249 4.12 -31.25 -17.79
CA GLY A 249 3.23 -30.92 -18.90
C GLY A 249 3.13 -29.42 -19.21
N ILE A 250 2.32 -29.11 -20.20
CA ILE A 250 2.02 -27.74 -20.63
C ILE A 250 0.81 -27.24 -19.83
N LEU A 251 1.10 -26.72 -18.63
CA LEU A 251 0.09 -26.47 -17.61
C LEU A 251 -0.64 -25.13 -17.81
N GLN A 252 -1.90 -25.11 -17.37
CA GLN A 252 -2.75 -23.94 -17.24
C GLN A 252 -3.58 -24.05 -15.97
N VAL A 253 -4.12 -22.92 -15.48
CA VAL A 253 -4.99 -22.86 -14.32
C VAL A 253 -6.41 -22.51 -14.76
N ARG A 254 -7.39 -23.21 -14.21
CA ARG A 254 -8.81 -22.85 -14.28
C ARG A 254 -9.29 -22.48 -12.88
N ARG A 255 -9.83 -21.30 -12.77
CA ARG A 255 -10.36 -20.76 -11.51
C ARG A 255 -11.87 -20.87 -11.49
N PHE A 256 -12.41 -21.45 -10.42
CA PHE A 256 -13.83 -21.66 -10.23
C PHE A 256 -14.41 -20.61 -9.29
N LYS A 257 -15.66 -20.23 -9.59
CA LYS A 257 -16.46 -19.34 -8.74
C LYS A 257 -17.77 -20.02 -8.39
N ASN A 258 -18.33 -19.69 -7.23
CA ASN A 258 -19.69 -20.08 -6.88
C ASN A 258 -20.72 -19.15 -7.56
N THR A 259 -21.99 -19.40 -7.32
CA THR A 259 -23.11 -18.61 -7.86
C THR A 259 -23.12 -17.15 -7.39
N GLU A 260 -22.44 -16.84 -6.29
CA GLU A 260 -22.27 -15.50 -5.74
C GLU A 260 -21.05 -14.77 -6.32
N GLY A 261 -20.29 -15.42 -7.22
CA GLY A 261 -19.10 -14.87 -7.84
C GLY A 261 -17.81 -14.98 -7.00
N LEU A 262 -17.87 -15.63 -5.84
CA LEU A 262 -16.71 -15.83 -4.97
C LEU A 262 -15.83 -16.96 -5.51
N PHE A 263 -14.51 -16.81 -5.42
CA PHE A 263 -13.56 -17.85 -5.80
C PHE A 263 -13.60 -18.99 -4.79
N ILE A 264 -13.78 -20.23 -5.30
CA ILE A 264 -13.92 -21.45 -4.49
C ILE A 264 -12.80 -22.46 -4.70
N GLY A 265 -12.01 -22.32 -5.76
CA GLY A 265 -10.89 -23.21 -6.02
C GLY A 265 -10.21 -22.98 -7.36
N ASP A 266 -9.01 -23.52 -7.48
CA ASP A 266 -8.23 -23.52 -8.71
C ASP A 266 -7.88 -24.96 -9.10
N MET A 267 -7.94 -25.28 -10.40
CA MET A 267 -7.51 -26.55 -10.95
C MET A 267 -6.35 -26.33 -11.92
N ILE A 268 -5.25 -27.03 -11.70
CA ILE A 268 -4.14 -27.10 -12.65
C ILE A 268 -4.42 -28.23 -13.62
N TYR A 269 -4.34 -27.98 -14.91
CA TYR A 269 -4.55 -28.99 -15.96
C TYR A 269 -3.53 -28.86 -17.09
N ASN A 270 -3.28 -29.97 -17.80
CA ASN A 270 -2.41 -30.01 -18.97
C ASN A 270 -3.21 -29.66 -20.23
N THR A 271 -2.84 -28.59 -20.92
CA THR A 271 -3.54 -28.13 -22.12
C THR A 271 -3.43 -29.08 -23.32
N ALA A 272 -2.43 -29.97 -23.32
CA ALA A 272 -2.21 -30.98 -24.37
C ALA A 272 -3.04 -32.27 -24.19
N GLN A 273 -3.72 -32.45 -23.04
CA GLN A 273 -4.54 -33.63 -22.77
C GLN A 273 -6.03 -33.28 -22.90
N PRO A 274 -6.75 -33.88 -23.91
CA PRO A 274 -8.15 -33.54 -24.17
C PRO A 274 -9.11 -33.89 -23.03
N GLU A 275 -8.77 -34.91 -22.22
CA GLU A 275 -9.59 -35.35 -21.09
C GLU A 275 -9.69 -34.32 -19.96
N ASP A 276 -8.65 -33.55 -19.76
CA ASP A 276 -8.66 -32.45 -18.79
C ASP A 276 -9.59 -31.29 -19.19
N ARG A 277 -10.03 -31.24 -20.46
CA ARG A 277 -10.98 -30.22 -20.95
C ARG A 277 -12.44 -30.55 -20.62
N LYS A 278 -12.77 -31.81 -20.34
CA LYS A 278 -14.16 -32.30 -20.14
C LYS A 278 -14.64 -32.22 -18.69
N ARG A 279 -13.77 -31.98 -17.73
CA ARG A 279 -14.16 -31.73 -16.33
C ARG A 279 -14.56 -30.25 -16.17
N GLN A 280 -15.73 -29.95 -16.72
CA GLN A 280 -16.41 -28.64 -16.52
C GLN A 280 -17.32 -28.74 -15.31
#